data_3de2ca9476c9333236ddd29e2744adf4
#
_entry.id   3de2ca9476c9333236ddd29e2744adf4
#
_cell.length_a   1.000
_cell.length_b   1.000
_cell.length_c   1.000
_cell.angle_alpha   90.00
_cell.angle_beta   90.00
_cell.angle_gamma   90.00
#
_symmetry.space_group_name_H-M   'P 1'
#
loop_
_entity.id
_entity.type
_entity.pdbx_description
1 polymer ?
#
loop_
_entity_poly.entity_id
_entity_poly.type
_entity_poly.pdbx_seq_one_letter_code
_entity_poly.pdbx_strand_id
1 'polypeptide(L)'
;MRSITPVKTEKKKDSDAKNESPNQGKLIIDATSAPADISYPTDLGLLNGARVHTEKIIDILYKQIKGKSNKKPRTYRNLARKDYLAVAKQRRPTRNQRRQALKKQLQYIKRNLAHIEQLIKSGAHLEKLNKKQYKTLLVLTEVYRQQLWLFENNKQSIEQYGSVKAQVVVN
;
A
#
# COMPACT_ATOMS: atom_id res chain seq x y z
N MET A 1 -64.78 23.38 22.37
CA MET A 1 -64.53 24.50 21.49
C MET A 1 -63.62 25.47 22.16
N ARG A 2 -62.36 25.52 21.85
CA ARG A 2 -61.44 26.58 22.21
C ARG A 2 -60.60 26.91 21.01
N SER A 3 -60.83 28.10 20.47
CA SER A 3 -60.15 28.74 19.34
C SER A 3 -58.77 29.23 19.77
N ILE A 4 -57.74 28.89 19.00
CA ILE A 4 -56.39 29.41 19.16
C ILE A 4 -56.14 30.38 18.05
N THR A 5 -55.90 31.65 18.40
CA THR A 5 -55.54 32.76 17.52
C THR A 5 -54.04 32.72 17.19
N PRO A 6 -53.60 33.10 15.96
CA PRO A 6 -52.20 33.15 15.61
C PRO A 6 -51.55 34.45 16.09
N VAL A 7 -50.33 34.30 16.62
CA VAL A 7 -49.46 35.41 17.02
C VAL A 7 -48.78 36.01 15.82
N LYS A 8 -48.96 37.31 15.62
CA LYS A 8 -48.24 38.15 14.64
C LYS A 8 -46.82 38.42 15.13
N THR A 9 -45.84 38.05 14.35
CA THR A 9 -44.44 38.46 14.56
C THR A 9 -44.18 39.76 13.80
N GLU A 10 -43.82 40.77 14.54
CA GLU A 10 -43.44 42.12 13.99
C GLU A 10 -42.02 42.04 13.39
N LYS A 11 -41.90 42.63 12.19
CA LYS A 11 -40.62 42.87 11.52
C LYS A 11 -39.95 44.11 12.15
N LYS A 12 -38.85 43.93 12.84
CA LYS A 12 -37.90 45.02 13.11
C LYS A 12 -36.99 45.20 11.88
N LYS A 13 -37.05 46.40 11.34
CA LYS A 13 -36.06 46.97 10.41
C LYS A 13 -34.88 47.41 11.28
N ASP A 14 -33.71 46.83 11.08
CA ASP A 14 -32.45 47.40 11.54
C ASP A 14 -31.65 47.84 10.32
N SER A 15 -31.26 49.11 10.43
CA SER A 15 -30.55 49.91 9.48
C SER A 15 -29.08 49.50 9.33
N ASP A 16 -28.63 49.54 8.10
CA ASP A 16 -27.25 49.37 7.63
C ASP A 16 -26.20 50.13 8.46
N ALA A 17 -25.25 49.41 9.00
CA ALA A 17 -23.89 49.88 9.22
C ALA A 17 -22.93 48.94 8.53
N LYS A 18 -22.42 49.35 7.36
CA LYS A 18 -21.30 48.70 6.67
C LYS A 18 -20.05 48.83 7.53
N ASN A 19 -19.71 47.75 8.25
CA ASN A 19 -18.36 47.51 8.70
C ASN A 19 -17.81 46.39 7.82
N GLU A 20 -16.99 46.75 6.85
CA GLU A 20 -16.15 45.84 6.09
C GLU A 20 -15.10 45.26 7.02
N SER A 21 -15.42 44.16 7.66
CA SER A 21 -14.40 43.32 8.30
C SER A 21 -13.63 42.56 7.20
N PRO A 22 -12.28 42.48 7.28
CA PRO A 22 -11.50 41.79 6.30
C PRO A 22 -11.93 40.32 6.22
N ASN A 23 -12.03 39.80 5.01
CA ASN A 23 -12.44 38.44 4.67
C ASN A 23 -11.80 37.40 5.63
N GLN A 24 -12.48 37.06 6.70
CA GLN A 24 -12.18 35.93 7.53
C GLN A 24 -12.72 34.70 6.80
N GLY A 25 -11.84 33.95 6.16
CA GLY A 25 -12.21 32.74 5.45
C GLY A 25 -13.04 31.82 6.33
N LYS A 26 -14.22 31.43 5.85
CA LYS A 26 -15.09 30.47 6.55
C LYS A 26 -14.52 29.09 6.39
N LEU A 27 -13.97 28.50 7.45
CA LEU A 27 -13.59 27.10 7.47
C LEU A 27 -14.85 26.23 7.57
N ILE A 28 -15.25 25.63 6.47
CA ILE A 28 -16.32 24.62 6.46
C ILE A 28 -15.64 23.26 6.65
N ILE A 29 -15.72 22.71 7.85
CA ILE A 29 -15.32 21.32 8.11
C ILE A 29 -16.54 20.46 7.79
N ASP A 30 -16.54 19.85 6.62
CA ASP A 30 -17.49 18.82 6.27
C ASP A 30 -16.99 17.48 6.83
N ALA A 31 -17.83 16.78 7.54
CA ALA A 31 -17.53 15.44 8.02
C ALA A 31 -17.55 14.48 6.84
N THR A 32 -16.43 14.39 6.12
CA THR A 32 -16.26 13.43 5.04
C THR A 32 -16.28 12.05 5.66
N SER A 33 -17.31 11.26 5.41
CA SER A 33 -17.31 9.85 5.80
C SER A 33 -16.21 9.15 5.02
N ALA A 34 -15.14 8.76 5.72
CA ALA A 34 -14.10 7.95 5.11
C ALA A 34 -14.72 6.62 4.66
N PRO A 35 -14.55 6.18 3.40
CA PRO A 35 -15.07 4.90 2.96
C PRO A 35 -14.59 3.79 3.88
N ALA A 36 -15.46 2.88 4.30
CA ALA A 36 -15.15 1.77 5.20
C ALA A 36 -14.06 0.82 4.67
N ASP A 37 -13.78 0.90 3.36
CA ASP A 37 -12.79 0.07 2.66
C ASP A 37 -11.35 0.62 2.66
N ILE A 38 -11.08 1.73 3.33
CA ILE A 38 -9.70 2.21 3.48
C ILE A 38 -8.97 1.30 4.46
N SER A 39 -8.26 0.32 3.90
CA SER A 39 -7.34 -0.52 4.66
C SER A 39 -6.13 0.30 5.09
N TYR A 40 -5.89 0.39 6.40
CA TYR A 40 -4.69 1.05 6.92
C TYR A 40 -3.43 0.31 6.43
N PRO A 41 -2.47 0.99 5.78
CA PRO A 41 -1.27 0.34 5.25
C PRO A 41 -0.41 -0.19 6.40
N THR A 42 -0.32 -1.51 6.51
CA THR A 42 0.61 -2.18 7.42
C THR A 42 1.78 -2.75 6.63
N ASP A 43 2.96 -2.86 7.24
CA ASP A 43 4.14 -3.48 6.59
C ASP A 43 3.81 -4.88 6.06
N LEU A 44 3.07 -5.65 6.84
CA LEU A 44 2.64 -6.99 6.44
C LEU A 44 1.68 -6.96 5.24
N GLY A 45 0.75 -6.01 5.21
CA GLY A 45 -0.16 -5.77 4.09
C GLY A 45 0.58 -5.34 2.83
N LEU A 46 1.54 -4.40 2.98
CA LEU A 46 2.39 -3.93 1.89
C LEU A 46 3.20 -5.08 1.26
N LEU A 47 3.85 -5.90 2.08
CA LEU A 47 4.61 -7.06 1.61
C LEU A 47 3.71 -8.12 0.96
N ASN A 48 2.51 -8.37 1.50
CA ASN A 48 1.57 -9.28 0.85
C ASN A 48 1.12 -8.76 -0.53
N GLY A 49 0.84 -7.47 -0.66
CA GLY A 49 0.55 -6.82 -1.94
C GLY A 49 1.71 -6.98 -2.93
N ALA A 50 2.94 -6.70 -2.49
CA ALA A 50 4.15 -6.88 -3.27
C ALA A 50 4.31 -8.31 -3.77
N ARG A 51 4.12 -9.30 -2.90
CA ARG A 51 4.15 -10.73 -3.26
C ARG A 51 3.12 -11.07 -4.35
N VAL A 52 1.87 -10.63 -4.19
CA VAL A 52 0.81 -10.90 -5.18
C VAL A 52 1.14 -10.32 -6.55
N HIS A 53 1.70 -9.10 -6.58
CA HIS A 53 2.10 -8.48 -7.83
C HIS A 53 3.29 -9.18 -8.50
N THR A 54 4.31 -9.60 -7.72
CA THR A 54 5.43 -10.38 -8.27
C THR A 54 4.98 -11.73 -8.84
N GLU A 55 3.99 -12.39 -8.21
CA GLU A 55 3.40 -13.63 -8.74
C GLU A 55 2.70 -13.43 -10.09
N LYS A 56 1.96 -12.31 -10.25
CA LYS A 56 1.33 -11.95 -11.54
C LYS A 56 2.37 -11.70 -12.63
N ILE A 57 3.46 -11.01 -12.30
CA ILE A 57 4.56 -10.75 -13.25
C ILE A 57 5.22 -12.06 -13.68
N ILE A 58 5.48 -12.99 -12.74
CA ILE A 58 6.00 -14.32 -13.07
C ILE A 58 5.07 -15.06 -14.03
N ASP A 59 3.74 -14.99 -13.83
CA ASP A 59 2.77 -15.63 -14.73
C ASP A 59 2.85 -15.06 -16.16
N ILE A 60 3.01 -13.75 -16.30
CA ILE A 60 3.10 -13.07 -17.59
C ILE A 60 4.42 -13.43 -18.30
N LEU A 61 5.56 -13.37 -17.59
CA LEU A 61 6.86 -13.68 -18.13
C LEU A 61 6.96 -15.17 -18.53
N TYR A 62 6.44 -16.06 -17.69
CA TYR A 62 6.45 -17.49 -18.00
C TYR A 62 5.62 -17.83 -19.25
N LYS A 63 4.49 -17.15 -19.46
CA LYS A 63 3.66 -17.36 -20.68
C LYS A 63 4.45 -17.11 -21.98
N GLN A 64 5.46 -16.24 -21.97
CA GLN A 64 6.26 -15.93 -23.14
C GLN A 64 7.22 -17.07 -23.53
N ILE A 65 7.71 -17.81 -22.53
CA ILE A 65 8.70 -18.87 -22.71
C ILE A 65 8.11 -20.26 -22.49
N LYS A 66 6.79 -20.37 -22.36
CA LYS A 66 6.07 -21.64 -22.25
C LYS A 66 6.33 -22.46 -23.52
N GLY A 67 7.03 -23.55 -23.41
CA GLY A 67 7.49 -24.38 -24.54
C GLY A 67 9.01 -24.40 -24.71
N LYS A 68 9.72 -23.36 -24.29
CA LYS A 68 11.19 -23.36 -24.19
C LYS A 68 11.67 -23.76 -22.81
N SER A 69 10.86 -23.51 -21.77
CA SER A 69 11.16 -23.87 -20.38
C SER A 69 10.21 -24.96 -19.88
N ASN A 70 10.79 -26.03 -19.37
CA ASN A 70 10.03 -27.25 -19.04
C ASN A 70 9.11 -27.10 -17.84
N LYS A 71 9.36 -26.20 -16.89
CA LYS A 71 8.55 -26.08 -15.68
C LYS A 71 8.34 -24.63 -15.24
N LYS A 72 7.09 -24.31 -14.89
CA LYS A 72 6.76 -23.02 -14.27
C LYS A 72 7.39 -22.88 -12.89
N PRO A 73 8.01 -21.72 -12.55
CA PRO A 73 8.55 -21.47 -11.23
C PRO A 73 7.51 -21.62 -10.13
N ARG A 74 7.89 -22.26 -9.02
CA ARG A 74 6.99 -22.53 -7.90
C ARG A 74 6.92 -21.37 -6.94
N THR A 75 5.83 -20.61 -6.97
CA THR A 75 5.66 -19.37 -6.19
C THR A 75 5.08 -19.60 -4.79
N TYR A 76 4.58 -20.82 -4.48
CA TYR A 76 3.96 -21.16 -3.18
C TYR A 76 2.82 -20.23 -2.75
N ARG A 77 2.06 -19.65 -3.70
CA ARG A 77 1.08 -18.58 -3.44
C ARG A 77 0.01 -18.95 -2.41
N ASN A 78 -0.47 -20.19 -2.38
CA ASN A 78 -1.47 -20.64 -1.42
C ASN A 78 -0.91 -20.68 0.01
N LEU A 79 0.32 -21.18 0.17
CA LEU A 79 1.01 -21.22 1.47
C LEU A 79 1.32 -19.80 1.95
N ALA A 80 1.86 -18.96 1.08
CA ALA A 80 2.18 -17.57 1.39
C ALA A 80 0.94 -16.76 1.80
N ARG A 81 -0.21 -17.00 1.13
CA ARG A 81 -1.51 -16.41 1.51
C ARG A 81 -1.96 -16.91 2.88
N LYS A 82 -1.85 -18.21 3.15
CA LYS A 82 -2.19 -18.81 4.46
C LYS A 82 -1.34 -18.20 5.57
N ASP A 83 -0.03 -18.09 5.39
CA ASP A 83 0.89 -17.48 6.34
C ASP A 83 0.57 -16.01 6.61
N TYR A 84 0.22 -15.24 5.57
CA TYR A 84 -0.25 -13.87 5.72
C TYR A 84 -1.53 -13.78 6.55
N LEU A 85 -2.55 -14.57 6.19
CA LEU A 85 -3.87 -14.51 6.83
C LEU A 85 -3.81 -15.00 8.28
N ALA A 86 -2.90 -15.89 8.63
CA ALA A 86 -2.73 -16.38 9.99
C ALA A 86 -2.45 -15.26 11.01
N VAL A 87 -1.80 -14.17 10.57
CA VAL A 87 -1.49 -13.03 11.42
C VAL A 87 -2.40 -11.83 11.12
N ALA A 88 -2.74 -11.59 9.84
CA ALA A 88 -3.55 -10.45 9.43
C ALA A 88 -4.99 -10.48 10.00
N LYS A 89 -5.52 -11.67 10.28
CA LYS A 89 -6.86 -11.84 10.89
C LYS A 89 -6.87 -11.67 12.41
N GLN A 90 -5.71 -11.63 13.06
CA GLN A 90 -5.64 -11.48 14.51
C GLN A 90 -5.86 -10.02 14.90
N ARG A 91 -6.72 -9.78 15.87
CA ARG A 91 -6.99 -8.43 16.38
C ARG A 91 -5.75 -7.80 17.02
N ARG A 92 -4.97 -8.60 17.76
CA ARG A 92 -3.75 -8.15 18.47
C ARG A 92 -2.64 -9.20 18.36
N PRO A 93 -1.98 -9.32 17.20
CA PRO A 93 -0.86 -10.24 17.07
C PRO A 93 0.32 -9.75 17.92
N THR A 94 1.05 -10.66 18.54
CA THR A 94 2.26 -10.34 19.30
C THR A 94 3.36 -9.80 18.37
N ARG A 95 4.33 -9.06 18.94
CA ARG A 95 5.48 -8.54 18.20
C ARG A 95 6.24 -9.66 17.48
N ASN A 96 6.41 -10.81 18.16
CA ASN A 96 7.13 -11.95 17.61
C ASN A 96 6.37 -12.58 16.42
N GLN A 97 5.06 -12.77 16.55
CA GLN A 97 4.22 -13.28 15.45
C GLN A 97 4.29 -12.37 14.22
N ARG A 98 4.19 -11.04 14.41
CA ARG A 98 4.34 -10.07 13.32
C ARG A 98 5.72 -10.17 12.67
N ARG A 99 6.79 -10.21 13.46
CA ARG A 99 8.16 -10.32 12.95
C ARG A 99 8.38 -11.60 12.15
N GLN A 100 7.86 -12.75 12.62
CA GLN A 100 7.93 -14.01 11.87
C GLN A 100 7.13 -13.95 10.56
N ALA A 101 5.94 -13.35 10.58
CA ALA A 101 5.14 -13.17 9.36
C ALA A 101 5.83 -12.27 8.33
N LEU A 102 6.44 -11.15 8.77
CA LEU A 102 7.24 -10.28 7.91
C LEU A 102 8.42 -11.05 7.28
N LYS A 103 9.16 -11.81 8.10
CA LYS A 103 10.26 -12.65 7.61
C LYS A 103 9.83 -13.60 6.51
N LYS A 104 8.71 -14.30 6.70
CA LYS A 104 8.15 -15.22 5.70
C LYS A 104 7.75 -14.50 4.41
N GLN A 105 7.06 -13.35 4.51
CA GLN A 105 6.68 -12.58 3.32
C GLN A 105 7.90 -12.06 2.56
N LEU A 106 8.91 -11.55 3.24
CA LEU A 106 10.19 -11.15 2.62
C LEU A 106 10.87 -12.32 1.89
N GLN A 107 10.88 -13.52 2.47
CA GLN A 107 11.42 -14.71 1.81
C GLN A 107 10.63 -15.11 0.55
N TYR A 108 9.30 -14.99 0.55
CA TYR A 108 8.48 -15.24 -0.64
C TYR A 108 8.78 -14.22 -1.75
N ILE A 109 8.91 -12.93 -1.41
CA ILE A 109 9.23 -11.89 -2.39
C ILE A 109 10.64 -12.09 -2.95
N LYS A 110 11.63 -12.37 -2.11
CA LYS A 110 13.01 -12.68 -2.54
C LYS A 110 13.04 -13.80 -3.57
N ARG A 111 12.33 -14.89 -3.31
CA ARG A 111 12.22 -16.02 -4.24
C ARG A 111 11.53 -15.61 -5.54
N ASN A 112 10.44 -14.85 -5.45
CA ASN A 112 9.72 -14.39 -6.63
C ASN A 112 10.58 -13.47 -7.51
N LEU A 113 11.36 -12.56 -6.93
CA LEU A 113 12.29 -11.69 -7.65
C LEU A 113 13.39 -12.52 -8.34
N ALA A 114 13.95 -13.53 -7.66
CA ALA A 114 14.90 -14.45 -8.28
C ALA A 114 14.28 -15.25 -9.43
N HIS A 115 13.01 -15.66 -9.31
CA HIS A 115 12.31 -16.31 -10.43
C HIS A 115 12.09 -15.38 -11.61
N ILE A 116 11.76 -14.10 -11.37
CA ILE A 116 11.65 -13.09 -12.45
C ILE A 116 12.98 -12.93 -13.17
N GLU A 117 14.08 -12.80 -12.42
CA GLU A 117 15.42 -12.71 -13.00
C GLU A 117 15.78 -13.95 -13.82
N GLN A 118 15.48 -15.13 -13.32
CA GLN A 118 15.72 -16.40 -14.03
C GLN A 118 14.89 -16.49 -15.34
N LEU A 119 13.62 -16.06 -15.31
CA LEU A 119 12.77 -16.04 -16.51
C LEU A 119 13.32 -15.07 -17.57
N ILE A 120 13.82 -13.91 -17.16
CA ILE A 120 14.47 -12.95 -18.07
C ILE A 120 15.73 -13.58 -18.69
N LYS A 121 16.60 -14.22 -17.89
CA LYS A 121 17.77 -14.95 -18.37
C LYS A 121 17.41 -16.09 -19.34
N SER A 122 16.22 -16.67 -19.18
CA SER A 122 15.69 -17.73 -20.06
C SER A 122 15.01 -17.20 -21.34
N GLY A 123 15.08 -15.89 -21.60
CA GLY A 123 14.57 -15.26 -22.82
C GLY A 123 13.17 -14.66 -22.71
N ALA A 124 12.66 -14.45 -21.50
CA ALA A 124 11.46 -13.63 -21.33
C ALA A 124 11.81 -12.13 -21.40
N HIS A 125 11.02 -11.35 -22.14
CA HIS A 125 11.27 -9.93 -22.37
C HIS A 125 10.37 -9.06 -21.48
N LEU A 126 10.98 -8.08 -20.79
CA LEU A 126 10.25 -7.11 -19.96
C LEU A 126 9.35 -6.19 -20.79
N GLU A 127 9.65 -5.98 -22.06
CA GLU A 127 8.85 -5.19 -23.02
C GLU A 127 7.42 -5.71 -23.20
N LYS A 128 7.20 -7.01 -22.93
CA LYS A 128 5.86 -7.61 -22.95
C LYS A 128 5.01 -7.27 -21.73
N LEU A 129 5.61 -6.67 -20.71
CA LEU A 129 4.87 -6.07 -19.60
C LEU A 129 4.28 -4.73 -20.05
N ASN A 130 3.05 -4.45 -19.68
CA ASN A 130 2.51 -3.13 -19.89
C ASN A 130 3.21 -2.09 -18.99
N LYS A 131 3.11 -0.79 -19.34
CA LYS A 131 3.76 0.31 -18.63
C LYS A 131 3.49 0.29 -17.11
N LYS A 132 2.24 -0.07 -16.71
CA LYS A 132 1.85 -0.16 -15.31
C LYS A 132 2.56 -1.33 -14.61
N GLN A 133 2.64 -2.49 -15.24
CA GLN A 133 3.30 -3.68 -14.68
C GLN A 133 4.81 -3.48 -14.54
N TYR A 134 5.44 -2.87 -15.55
CA TYR A 134 6.86 -2.53 -15.48
C TYR A 134 7.16 -1.54 -14.35
N LYS A 135 6.40 -0.44 -14.26
CA LYS A 135 6.51 0.51 -13.14
C LYS A 135 6.30 -0.17 -11.79
N THR A 136 5.31 -1.06 -11.71
CA THR A 136 5.04 -1.83 -10.49
C THR A 136 6.25 -2.68 -10.11
N LEU A 137 6.89 -3.36 -11.05
CA LEU A 137 8.09 -4.18 -10.77
C LEU A 137 9.23 -3.35 -10.16
N LEU A 138 9.49 -2.16 -10.69
CA LEU A 138 10.51 -1.26 -10.14
C LEU A 138 10.18 -0.83 -8.71
N VAL A 139 8.93 -0.42 -8.48
CA VAL A 139 8.46 -0.03 -7.14
C VAL A 139 8.56 -1.19 -6.15
N LEU A 140 8.19 -2.41 -6.56
CA LEU A 140 8.24 -3.59 -5.69
C LEU A 140 9.67 -3.98 -5.30
N THR A 141 10.61 -3.81 -6.22
CA THR A 141 12.03 -4.06 -5.94
C THR A 141 12.55 -3.09 -4.86
N GLU A 142 12.16 -1.82 -4.95
CA GLU A 142 12.54 -0.82 -3.95
C GLU A 142 11.82 -1.05 -2.61
N VAL A 143 10.52 -1.33 -2.63
CA VAL A 143 9.75 -1.70 -1.42
C VAL A 143 10.39 -2.90 -0.72
N TYR A 144 10.81 -3.93 -1.48
CA TYR A 144 11.49 -5.09 -0.91
C TYR A 144 12.79 -4.69 -0.22
N ARG A 145 13.64 -3.85 -0.85
CA ARG A 145 14.89 -3.37 -0.25
C ARG A 145 14.65 -2.61 1.05
N GLN A 146 13.71 -1.67 1.04
CA GLN A 146 13.36 -0.86 2.22
C GLN A 146 12.87 -1.75 3.36
N GLN A 147 11.94 -2.65 3.08
CA GLN A 147 11.36 -3.52 4.10
C GLN A 147 12.36 -4.55 4.63
N LEU A 148 13.27 -5.04 3.79
CA LEU A 148 14.37 -5.91 4.23
C LEU A 148 15.31 -5.16 5.18
N TRP A 149 15.73 -3.95 4.81
CA TRP A 149 16.58 -3.12 5.65
C TRP A 149 15.93 -2.80 7.00
N LEU A 150 14.64 -2.40 7.01
CA LEU A 150 13.88 -2.16 8.23
C LEU A 150 13.82 -3.41 9.13
N PHE A 151 13.62 -4.56 8.51
CA PHE A 151 13.55 -5.84 9.21
C PHE A 151 14.90 -6.22 9.84
N GLU A 152 16.00 -6.09 9.11
CA GLU A 152 17.36 -6.43 9.54
C GLU A 152 17.85 -5.49 10.64
N ASN A 153 17.58 -4.19 10.51
CA ASN A 153 17.98 -3.18 11.48
C ASN A 153 16.99 -3.00 12.65
N ASN A 154 15.91 -3.78 12.68
CA ASN A 154 14.85 -3.69 13.70
C ASN A 154 14.27 -2.26 13.85
N LYS A 155 14.16 -1.53 12.74
CA LYS A 155 13.65 -0.16 12.66
C LYS A 155 12.19 -0.15 12.20
N GLN A 156 11.51 0.96 12.49
CA GLN A 156 10.09 1.15 12.13
C GLN A 156 9.88 2.33 11.18
N SER A 157 10.91 3.16 10.97
CA SER A 157 10.83 4.37 10.15
C SER A 157 11.72 4.31 8.91
N ILE A 158 11.19 4.79 7.79
CA ILE A 158 11.86 4.88 6.49
C ILE A 158 12.85 6.06 6.44
N GLU A 159 12.72 7.06 7.31
CA GLU A 159 13.58 8.24 7.33
C GLU A 159 15.07 7.86 7.45
N GLN A 160 15.37 6.86 8.27
CA GLN A 160 16.73 6.36 8.45
C GLN A 160 17.27 5.59 7.23
N TYR A 161 16.39 4.99 6.41
CA TYR A 161 16.78 4.33 5.16
C TYR A 161 17.25 5.35 4.10
N GLY A 162 16.56 6.47 3.97
CA GLY A 162 16.95 7.57 3.08
C GLY A 162 18.34 8.14 3.41
N SER A 163 18.63 8.32 4.69
CA SER A 163 19.91 8.81 5.20
C SER A 163 21.07 7.86 4.86
N VAL A 164 20.89 6.54 5.04
CA VAL A 164 21.91 5.52 4.70
C VAL A 164 22.16 5.48 3.19
N LYS A 165 21.11 5.58 2.36
CA LYS A 165 21.25 5.59 0.90
C LYS A 165 22.02 6.81 0.40
N ALA A 166 21.82 7.97 1.01
CA ALA A 166 22.57 9.18 0.69
C ALA A 166 24.06 9.04 1.01
N GLN A 167 24.42 8.38 2.11
CA GLN A 167 25.82 8.15 2.50
C GLN A 167 26.56 7.17 1.57
N VAL A 168 25.87 6.16 1.03
CA VAL A 168 26.48 5.18 0.10
C VAL A 168 26.76 5.77 -1.28
N VAL A 169 26.01 6.81 -1.69
CA VAL A 169 26.22 7.48 -2.99
C VAL A 169 27.36 8.49 -2.95
N VAL A 170 27.80 8.94 -1.76
CA VAL A 170 28.83 9.97 -1.60
C VAL A 170 30.24 9.37 -1.38
N ASN A 171 30.37 8.07 -1.16
CA ASN A 171 31.63 7.32 -1.05
C ASN A 171 31.89 6.52 -2.32
#